data_3d311b0646fbad7270558c451d3f61f4
#
_entry.id   3d311b0646fbad7270558c451d3f61f4
#
_cell.length_a   1.000
_cell.length_b   1.000
_cell.length_c   1.000
_cell.angle_alpha   90.00
_cell.angle_beta   90.00
_cell.angle_gamma   90.00
#
_symmetry.space_group_name_H-M   'P 1'
#
loop_
_entity.id
_entity.type
_entity.pdbx_description
1 polymer ?
#
loop_
_entity_poly.entity_id
_entity_poly.type
_entity_poly.pdbx_seq_one_letter_code
_entity_poly.pdbx_strand_id
1 'polypeptide(L)'
;MGDPSRQYRRLRDCIQPDVLVLFVGINPGLRSAQTGHHFAGYSNRFWRLLHESKLVGEPLSYLEDRRLPEWRLGLTNIIGRCTTGIDTLDAVEYRQGVESLKRKIRRYRPHIVALLGVTIFRMVFSPEEQLKGPLDLGVTTMQLAGARIFLLPNPSGRNAHYSHRQMLTVFQVLRDNMEQSRK
;
A
#
# COMPACT_ATOMS: atom_id res chain seq x y z
N MET A 1 -21.89 -18.51 13.71
CA MET A 1 -21.74 -17.04 13.70
C MET A 1 -21.27 -16.61 12.33
N GLY A 2 -22.01 -15.73 11.64
CA GLY A 2 -21.62 -15.24 10.32
C GLY A 2 -20.35 -14.40 10.39
N ASP A 3 -19.51 -14.46 9.36
CA ASP A 3 -18.30 -13.63 9.26
C ASP A 3 -18.70 -12.13 9.29
N PRO A 4 -18.30 -11.35 10.33
CA PRO A 4 -18.69 -9.95 10.48
C PRO A 4 -18.16 -9.08 9.35
N SER A 5 -17.21 -9.56 8.56
CA SER A 5 -16.63 -8.82 7.43
C SER A 5 -17.59 -8.72 6.23
N ARG A 6 -18.55 -9.64 6.10
CA ARG A 6 -19.49 -9.70 4.96
C ARG A 6 -20.49 -8.54 4.91
N GLN A 7 -20.73 -7.85 6.01
CA GLN A 7 -21.66 -6.72 6.09
C GLN A 7 -21.06 -5.39 5.58
N TYR A 8 -19.72 -5.32 5.41
CA TYR A 8 -19.07 -4.09 4.99
C TYR A 8 -18.85 -4.05 3.48
N ARG A 9 -19.09 -2.87 2.89
CA ARG A 9 -18.80 -2.62 1.47
C ARG A 9 -17.28 -2.65 1.25
N ARG A 10 -16.89 -2.99 0.02
CA ARG A 10 -15.49 -2.86 -0.41
C ARG A 10 -15.02 -1.43 -0.23
N LEU A 11 -13.82 -1.26 0.32
CA LEU A 11 -13.19 0.04 0.41
C LEU A 11 -12.85 0.54 -1.00
N ARG A 12 -13.21 1.79 -1.28
CA ARG A 12 -12.94 2.41 -2.58
C ARG A 12 -11.49 2.86 -2.66
N ASP A 13 -10.89 2.73 -3.82
CA ASP A 13 -9.55 3.26 -4.08
C ASP A 13 -9.56 4.80 -4.03
N CYS A 14 -8.45 5.38 -3.60
CA CYS A 14 -8.15 6.81 -3.70
C CYS A 14 -7.05 6.98 -4.74
N ILE A 15 -7.39 6.98 -6.02
CA ILE A 15 -6.45 7.12 -7.13
C ILE A 15 -7.02 8.12 -8.14
N GLN A 16 -6.18 9.04 -8.60
CA GLN A 16 -6.51 9.96 -9.68
C GLN A 16 -5.47 9.85 -10.81
N PRO A 17 -5.76 10.37 -12.02
CA PRO A 17 -4.75 10.54 -13.06
C PRO A 17 -3.51 11.28 -12.52
N ASP A 18 -2.35 11.05 -13.14
CA ASP A 18 -1.07 11.65 -12.76
C ASP A 18 -0.52 11.26 -11.38
N VAL A 19 -1.01 10.15 -10.79
CA VAL A 19 -0.45 9.59 -9.58
C VAL A 19 1.03 9.24 -9.77
N LEU A 20 1.90 9.74 -8.89
CA LEU A 20 3.32 9.39 -8.90
C LEU A 20 3.59 8.13 -8.10
N VAL A 21 3.02 8.05 -6.90
CA VAL A 21 3.19 6.91 -6.01
C VAL A 21 1.82 6.32 -5.67
N LEU A 22 1.65 5.04 -6.00
CA LEU A 22 0.48 4.26 -5.61
C LEU A 22 0.85 3.34 -4.44
N PHE A 23 0.37 3.64 -3.25
CA PHE A 23 0.50 2.75 -2.09
C PHE A 23 -0.48 1.59 -2.18
N VAL A 24 0.00 0.39 -1.91
CA VAL A 24 -0.77 -0.84 -2.04
C VAL A 24 -0.78 -1.59 -0.71
N GLY A 25 -1.96 -1.73 -0.10
CA GLY A 25 -2.21 -2.61 1.03
C GLY A 25 -2.69 -3.99 0.60
N ILE A 26 -2.74 -4.95 1.53
CA ILE A 26 -3.29 -6.28 1.24
C ILE A 26 -4.80 -6.17 1.12
N ASN A 27 -5.47 -5.80 2.20
CA ASN A 27 -6.91 -5.66 2.32
C ASN A 27 -7.27 -4.67 3.44
N PRO A 28 -8.47 -4.09 3.43
CA PRO A 28 -8.92 -3.25 4.54
C PRO A 28 -9.06 -4.05 5.82
N GLY A 29 -8.57 -3.52 6.94
CA GLY A 29 -8.97 -3.99 8.26
C GLY A 29 -10.42 -3.57 8.59
N LEU A 30 -11.03 -4.19 9.61
CA LEU A 30 -12.43 -3.94 9.99
C LEU A 30 -12.72 -2.44 10.18
N ARG A 31 -11.86 -1.72 10.90
CA ARG A 31 -12.07 -0.29 11.13
C ARG A 31 -12.03 0.52 9.83
N SER A 32 -11.14 0.21 8.90
CA SER A 32 -11.11 0.85 7.59
C SER A 32 -12.38 0.59 6.79
N ALA A 33 -12.93 -0.61 6.87
CA ALA A 33 -14.19 -0.96 6.23
C ALA A 33 -15.40 -0.28 6.91
N GLN A 34 -15.39 -0.14 8.22
CA GLN A 34 -16.42 0.56 9.01
C GLN A 34 -16.45 2.05 8.70
N THR A 35 -15.28 2.68 8.66
CA THR A 35 -15.16 4.12 8.44
C THR A 35 -15.21 4.53 6.96
N GLY A 36 -14.95 3.58 6.04
CA GLY A 36 -14.83 3.86 4.60
C GLY A 36 -13.52 4.55 4.21
N HIS A 37 -12.50 4.53 5.09
CA HIS A 37 -11.22 5.22 4.92
C HIS A 37 -10.03 4.26 5.07
N HIS A 38 -8.97 4.53 4.32
CA HIS A 38 -7.75 3.71 4.33
C HIS A 38 -6.95 3.89 5.63
N PHE A 39 -6.35 2.78 6.10
CA PHE A 39 -5.44 2.76 7.26
C PHE A 39 -6.01 3.40 8.52
N ALA A 40 -7.32 3.23 8.77
CA ALA A 40 -8.05 3.83 9.90
C ALA A 40 -7.80 3.15 11.25
N GLY A 41 -6.98 2.09 11.31
CA GLY A 41 -6.66 1.40 12.56
C GLY A 41 -5.95 2.32 13.56
N TYR A 42 -6.32 2.28 14.84
CA TYR A 42 -5.79 3.17 15.88
C TYR A 42 -4.26 3.15 16.01
N SER A 43 -3.65 1.97 15.85
CA SER A 43 -2.20 1.78 15.93
C SER A 43 -1.50 1.82 14.57
N ASN A 44 -2.22 2.18 13.49
CA ASN A 44 -1.61 2.26 12.17
C ASN A 44 -0.76 3.54 12.05
N ARG A 45 0.50 3.35 11.64
CA ARG A 45 1.50 4.42 11.56
C ARG A 45 1.54 5.12 10.20
N PHE A 46 0.73 4.70 9.22
CA PHE A 46 0.80 5.17 7.82
C PHE A 46 0.71 6.70 7.71
N TRP A 47 -0.32 7.30 8.28
CA TRP A 47 -0.58 8.75 8.19
C TRP A 47 0.53 9.58 8.84
N ARG A 48 1.01 9.11 10.00
CA ARG A 48 2.12 9.73 10.69
C ARG A 48 3.42 9.63 9.89
N LEU A 49 3.71 8.47 9.28
CA LEU A 49 4.87 8.24 8.43
C LEU A 49 4.85 9.11 7.18
N LEU A 50 3.67 9.30 6.54
CA LEU A 50 3.54 10.19 5.38
C LEU A 50 3.95 11.62 5.72
N HIS A 51 3.49 12.17 6.84
CA HIS A 51 3.81 13.53 7.24
C HIS A 51 5.27 13.68 7.68
N GLU A 52 5.75 12.80 8.56
CA GLU A 52 7.12 12.88 9.09
C GLU A 52 8.18 12.65 7.99
N SER A 53 7.88 11.85 6.97
CA SER A 53 8.76 11.66 5.82
C SER A 53 8.72 12.81 4.80
N LYS A 54 7.82 13.79 4.97
CA LYS A 54 7.59 14.91 4.03
C LYS A 54 7.02 14.47 2.67
N LEU A 55 6.37 13.33 2.58
CA LEU A 55 5.60 12.91 1.41
C LEU A 55 4.34 13.76 1.22
N VAL A 56 3.80 14.29 2.32
CA VAL A 56 2.73 15.30 2.35
C VAL A 56 3.21 16.53 3.12
N GLY A 57 2.71 17.70 2.76
CA GLY A 57 3.15 18.99 3.32
C GLY A 57 2.57 19.31 4.70
N GLU A 58 1.52 18.59 5.11
CA GLU A 58 0.80 18.81 6.37
C GLU A 58 0.36 17.48 6.99
N PRO A 59 0.10 17.42 8.30
CA PRO A 59 -0.40 16.22 8.95
C PRO A 59 -1.82 15.90 8.47
N LEU A 60 -2.01 14.67 7.97
CA LEU A 60 -3.30 14.13 7.58
C LEU A 60 -3.73 13.02 8.52
N SER A 61 -5.03 12.86 8.68
CA SER A 61 -5.65 11.70 9.31
C SER A 61 -6.27 10.76 8.27
N TYR A 62 -6.72 9.59 8.69
CA TYR A 62 -7.44 8.67 7.80
C TYR A 62 -8.74 9.26 7.22
N LEU A 63 -9.36 10.24 7.88
CA LEU A 63 -10.57 10.92 7.39
C LEU A 63 -10.32 11.75 6.14
N GLU A 64 -9.06 12.07 5.88
CA GLU A 64 -8.60 12.92 4.78
C GLU A 64 -7.91 12.12 3.66
N ASP A 65 -8.09 10.80 3.62
CA ASP A 65 -7.44 9.92 2.64
C ASP A 65 -7.71 10.35 1.18
N ARG A 66 -8.85 10.97 0.91
CA ARG A 66 -9.23 11.48 -0.41
C ARG A 66 -8.45 12.71 -0.87
N ARG A 67 -7.70 13.34 0.03
CA ARG A 67 -6.83 14.48 -0.29
C ARG A 67 -5.45 14.06 -0.83
N LEU A 68 -5.06 12.79 -0.70
CA LEU A 68 -3.75 12.32 -1.16
C LEU A 68 -3.41 12.67 -2.62
N PRO A 69 -4.35 12.71 -3.56
CA PRO A 69 -4.08 13.19 -4.91
C PRO A 69 -3.52 14.61 -5.01
N GLU A 70 -3.72 15.49 -4.03
CA GLU A 70 -3.09 16.82 -3.96
C GLU A 70 -1.56 16.74 -4.00
N TRP A 71 -0.99 15.64 -3.49
CA TRP A 71 0.45 15.34 -3.53
C TRP A 71 0.83 14.32 -4.60
N ARG A 72 -0.08 14.00 -5.53
CA ARG A 72 0.08 12.96 -6.54
C ARG A 72 0.32 11.57 -5.93
N LEU A 73 -0.26 11.31 -4.76
CA LEU A 73 -0.26 10.03 -4.07
C LEU A 73 -1.61 9.34 -4.25
N GLY A 74 -1.60 8.01 -4.26
CA GLY A 74 -2.82 7.21 -4.35
C GLY A 74 -2.79 6.02 -3.39
N LEU A 75 -3.99 5.51 -3.08
CA LEU A 75 -4.19 4.35 -2.21
C LEU A 75 -5.05 3.29 -2.90
N THR A 76 -4.64 2.04 -2.77
CA THR A 76 -5.43 0.87 -3.15
C THR A 76 -5.11 -0.32 -2.25
N ASN A 77 -5.93 -1.36 -2.35
CA ASN A 77 -5.65 -2.69 -1.80
C ASN A 77 -5.66 -3.74 -2.91
N ILE A 78 -4.90 -4.82 -2.73
CA ILE A 78 -4.95 -5.99 -3.60
C ILE A 78 -6.35 -6.60 -3.52
N ILE A 79 -6.87 -6.79 -2.31
CA ILE A 79 -8.19 -7.35 -2.04
C ILE A 79 -9.08 -6.27 -1.44
N GLY A 80 -10.23 -6.01 -2.06
CA GLY A 80 -11.11 -4.92 -1.64
C GLY A 80 -12.04 -5.27 -0.46
N ARG A 81 -12.25 -6.56 -0.15
CA ARG A 81 -13.06 -6.96 1.01
C ARG A 81 -12.25 -6.87 2.29
N CYS A 82 -12.87 -6.48 3.38
CA CYS A 82 -12.22 -6.52 4.69
C CYS A 82 -12.16 -7.95 5.24
N THR A 83 -11.19 -8.19 6.13
CA THR A 83 -11.10 -9.41 6.92
C THR A 83 -10.57 -9.08 8.31
N THR A 84 -10.79 -9.99 9.26
CA THR A 84 -10.19 -9.90 10.60
C THR A 84 -8.70 -10.24 10.60
N GLY A 85 -8.24 -10.99 9.59
CA GLY A 85 -6.85 -11.38 9.39
C GLY A 85 -6.61 -11.84 7.95
N ILE A 86 -5.36 -11.89 7.54
CA ILE A 86 -4.96 -12.33 6.18
C ILE A 86 -5.16 -13.83 5.96
N ASP A 87 -5.22 -14.61 7.04
CA ASP A 87 -5.36 -16.07 6.99
C ASP A 87 -6.73 -16.53 6.46
N THR A 88 -7.69 -15.61 6.36
CA THR A 88 -9.03 -15.89 5.80
C THR A 88 -9.14 -15.62 4.31
N LEU A 89 -8.03 -15.24 3.67
CA LEU A 89 -7.95 -14.96 2.23
C LEU A 89 -7.42 -16.20 1.50
N ASP A 90 -8.04 -16.57 0.39
CA ASP A 90 -7.61 -17.71 -0.41
C ASP A 90 -6.69 -17.34 -1.58
N ALA A 91 -6.04 -18.36 -2.16
CA ALA A 91 -5.10 -18.18 -3.26
C ALA A 91 -5.77 -17.65 -4.55
N VAL A 92 -7.07 -17.90 -4.73
CA VAL A 92 -7.82 -17.42 -5.91
C VAL A 92 -8.05 -15.92 -5.76
N GLU A 93 -8.45 -15.46 -4.56
CA GLU A 93 -8.63 -14.04 -4.26
C GLU A 93 -7.33 -13.25 -4.47
N TYR A 94 -6.19 -13.82 -4.04
CA TYR A 94 -4.88 -13.20 -4.26
C TYR A 94 -4.56 -13.04 -5.74
N ARG A 95 -4.70 -14.10 -6.55
CA ARG A 95 -4.46 -14.04 -8.01
C ARG A 95 -5.36 -13.00 -8.68
N GLN A 96 -6.66 -13.01 -8.38
CA GLN A 96 -7.61 -12.03 -8.91
C GLN A 96 -7.27 -10.60 -8.48
N GLY A 97 -6.84 -10.44 -7.23
CA GLY A 97 -6.39 -9.17 -6.67
C GLY A 97 -5.16 -8.61 -7.37
N VAL A 98 -4.16 -9.44 -7.62
CA VAL A 98 -2.94 -9.05 -8.37
C VAL A 98 -3.28 -8.64 -9.80
N GLU A 99 -4.14 -9.39 -10.50
CA GLU A 99 -4.60 -9.00 -11.84
C GLU A 99 -5.41 -7.69 -11.83
N SER A 100 -6.21 -7.48 -10.79
CA SER A 100 -6.90 -6.19 -10.59
C SER A 100 -5.90 -5.05 -10.37
N LEU A 101 -4.86 -5.26 -9.56
CA LEU A 101 -3.78 -4.28 -9.34
C LEU A 101 -3.07 -3.94 -10.65
N LYS A 102 -2.70 -4.95 -11.45
CA LYS A 102 -2.07 -4.72 -12.77
C LYS A 102 -2.95 -3.88 -13.70
N ARG A 103 -4.28 -4.10 -13.71
CA ARG A 103 -5.22 -3.24 -14.47
C ARG A 103 -5.23 -1.79 -13.98
N LYS A 104 -5.22 -1.57 -12.66
CA LYS A 104 -5.13 -0.22 -12.08
C LYS A 104 -3.82 0.46 -12.47
N ILE A 105 -2.69 -0.24 -12.39
CA ILE A 105 -1.37 0.29 -12.78
C ILE A 105 -1.39 0.71 -14.27
N ARG A 106 -1.89 -0.14 -15.16
CA ARG A 106 -1.98 0.21 -16.60
C ARG A 106 -2.89 1.42 -16.86
N ARG A 107 -3.97 1.54 -16.08
CA ARG A 107 -4.94 2.65 -16.22
C ARG A 107 -4.39 3.97 -15.72
N TYR A 108 -3.81 4.00 -14.52
CA TYR A 108 -3.40 5.22 -13.83
C TYR A 108 -1.91 5.55 -14.01
N ARG A 109 -1.12 4.60 -14.50
CA ARG A 109 0.32 4.72 -14.83
C ARG A 109 1.16 5.37 -13.71
N PRO A 110 1.10 4.89 -12.46
CA PRO A 110 1.97 5.42 -11.42
C PRO A 110 3.43 5.19 -11.80
N HIS A 111 4.30 6.11 -11.43
CA HIS A 111 5.75 5.91 -11.61
C HIS A 111 6.30 4.88 -10.63
N ILE A 112 5.76 4.88 -9.42
CA ILE A 112 6.17 3.98 -8.33
C ILE A 112 4.92 3.30 -7.76
N VAL A 113 5.00 1.99 -7.59
CA VAL A 113 4.04 1.19 -6.82
C VAL A 113 4.71 0.82 -5.51
N ALA A 114 4.26 1.41 -4.41
CA ALA A 114 4.80 1.20 -3.07
C ALA A 114 4.02 0.09 -2.35
N LEU A 115 4.59 -1.10 -2.27
CA LEU A 115 3.99 -2.26 -1.60
C LEU A 115 4.22 -2.17 -0.09
N LEU A 116 3.13 -2.16 0.69
CA LEU A 116 3.17 -1.99 2.15
C LEU A 116 3.34 -3.34 2.87
N GLY A 117 4.53 -3.91 2.76
CA GLY A 117 4.96 -5.12 3.46
C GLY A 117 5.46 -6.23 2.57
N VAL A 118 6.38 -7.03 3.11
CA VAL A 118 7.01 -8.18 2.45
C VAL A 118 5.97 -9.21 1.98
N THR A 119 4.89 -9.40 2.75
CA THR A 119 3.82 -10.33 2.40
C THR A 119 3.17 -9.96 1.06
N ILE A 120 2.91 -8.66 0.82
CA ILE A 120 2.36 -8.20 -0.47
C ILE A 120 3.33 -8.50 -1.60
N PHE A 121 4.61 -8.24 -1.40
CA PHE A 121 5.64 -8.50 -2.40
C PHE A 121 5.63 -9.99 -2.80
N ARG A 122 5.60 -10.89 -1.82
CA ARG A 122 5.54 -12.34 -2.05
C ARG A 122 4.24 -12.81 -2.72
N MET A 123 3.16 -12.06 -2.61
CA MET A 123 1.90 -12.35 -3.30
C MET A 123 1.93 -11.91 -4.77
N VAL A 124 2.63 -10.81 -5.05
CA VAL A 124 2.68 -10.18 -6.38
C VAL A 124 3.68 -10.88 -7.29
N PHE A 125 4.78 -11.35 -6.75
CA PHE A 125 5.88 -11.95 -7.50
C PHE A 125 6.03 -13.45 -7.20
N SER A 126 6.33 -14.25 -8.22
CA SER A 126 6.58 -15.68 -8.05
C SER A 126 7.88 -15.92 -7.25
N PRO A 127 8.06 -17.13 -6.67
CA PRO A 127 9.33 -17.48 -6.00
C PRO A 127 10.55 -17.29 -6.88
N GLU A 128 10.46 -17.62 -8.18
CA GLU A 128 11.55 -17.49 -9.15
C GLU A 128 11.89 -16.01 -9.41
N GLU A 129 10.88 -15.15 -9.43
CA GLU A 129 11.09 -13.70 -9.55
C GLU A 129 11.73 -13.12 -8.29
N GLN A 130 11.37 -13.63 -7.11
CA GLN A 130 11.93 -13.19 -5.82
C GLN A 130 13.40 -13.55 -5.65
N LEU A 131 13.90 -14.59 -6.32
CA LEU A 131 15.30 -15.01 -6.28
C LEU A 131 16.25 -14.09 -7.07
N LYS A 132 15.73 -13.13 -7.84
CA LYS A 132 16.55 -12.23 -8.68
C LYS A 132 17.34 -11.17 -7.88
N GLY A 133 17.27 -11.17 -6.57
CA GLY A 133 18.03 -10.27 -5.70
C GLY A 133 17.59 -10.34 -4.23
N PRO A 134 18.34 -9.70 -3.33
CA PRO A 134 17.95 -9.61 -1.93
C PRO A 134 16.62 -8.85 -1.79
N LEU A 135 15.76 -9.34 -0.89
CA LEU A 135 14.50 -8.68 -0.58
C LEU A 135 14.73 -7.63 0.51
N ASP A 136 15.35 -6.53 0.12
CA ASP A 136 15.55 -5.39 1.01
C ASP A 136 14.41 -4.38 0.89
N LEU A 137 14.13 -3.68 1.99
CA LEU A 137 13.20 -2.56 1.97
C LEU A 137 13.78 -1.41 1.13
N GLY A 138 12.91 -0.71 0.42
CA GLY A 138 13.29 0.42 -0.41
C GLY A 138 13.14 0.14 -1.90
N VAL A 139 14.08 0.65 -2.68
CA VAL A 139 14.10 0.48 -4.14
C VAL A 139 14.36 -0.98 -4.50
N THR A 140 13.54 -1.53 -5.37
CA THR A 140 13.77 -2.87 -5.93
C THR A 140 14.12 -2.78 -7.42
N THR A 141 14.69 -3.84 -7.97
CA THR A 141 14.90 -4.01 -9.41
C THR A 141 13.63 -4.45 -10.15
N MET A 142 12.55 -4.70 -9.40
CA MET A 142 11.31 -5.28 -9.91
C MET A 142 10.41 -4.23 -10.53
N GLN A 143 9.66 -4.67 -11.53
CA GLN A 143 8.59 -3.86 -12.15
C GLN A 143 7.28 -4.66 -12.18
N LEU A 144 6.16 -3.96 -12.11
CA LEU A 144 4.83 -4.55 -12.27
C LEU A 144 4.02 -3.69 -13.25
N ALA A 145 3.61 -4.29 -14.37
CA ALA A 145 2.81 -3.62 -15.40
C ALA A 145 3.39 -2.25 -15.86
N GLY A 146 4.73 -2.14 -15.89
CA GLY A 146 5.47 -0.94 -16.30
C GLY A 146 5.84 0.04 -15.18
N ALA A 147 5.32 -0.13 -13.97
CA ALA A 147 5.69 0.71 -12.82
C ALA A 147 6.84 0.09 -12.02
N ARG A 148 7.72 0.95 -11.49
CA ARG A 148 8.79 0.53 -10.56
C ARG A 148 8.19 0.10 -9.22
N ILE A 149 8.71 -0.97 -8.65
CA ILE A 149 8.28 -1.44 -7.33
C ILE A 149 9.20 -0.88 -6.24
N PHE A 150 8.57 -0.35 -5.21
CA PHE A 150 9.22 0.09 -3.99
C PHE A 150 8.65 -0.70 -2.81
N LEU A 151 9.50 -1.32 -2.01
CA LEU A 151 9.06 -2.14 -0.88
C LEU A 151 9.13 -1.33 0.43
N LEU A 152 7.98 -1.10 1.03
CA LEU A 152 7.86 -0.45 2.33
C LEU A 152 7.59 -1.47 3.44
N PRO A 153 8.00 -1.18 4.68
CA PRO A 153 7.54 -1.95 5.82
C PRO A 153 6.02 -1.78 6.00
N ASN A 154 5.35 -2.82 6.45
CA ASN A 154 3.91 -2.72 6.77
C ASN A 154 3.70 -1.75 7.96
N PRO A 155 2.94 -0.65 7.80
CA PRO A 155 2.73 0.36 8.84
C PRO A 155 1.75 -0.07 9.94
N SER A 156 1.18 -1.27 9.86
CA SER A 156 0.28 -1.81 10.88
C SER A 156 0.94 -1.81 12.26
N GLY A 157 0.19 -1.44 13.29
CA GLY A 157 0.66 -1.53 14.68
C GLY A 157 0.99 -2.97 15.14
N ARG A 158 0.50 -3.98 14.43
CA ARG A 158 0.86 -5.39 14.67
C ARG A 158 2.27 -5.74 14.18
N ASN A 159 2.89 -4.88 13.37
CA ASN A 159 4.25 -5.10 12.88
C ASN A 159 5.27 -4.72 13.97
N ALA A 160 5.81 -5.72 14.65
CA ALA A 160 6.85 -5.57 15.67
C ALA A 160 8.29 -5.65 15.10
N HIS A 161 8.47 -6.03 13.83
CA HIS A 161 9.79 -6.23 13.23
C HIS A 161 10.54 -4.93 12.95
N TYR A 162 9.81 -3.82 12.76
CA TYR A 162 10.40 -2.53 12.44
C TYR A 162 9.94 -1.47 13.43
N SER A 163 10.89 -0.77 14.02
CA SER A 163 10.63 0.43 14.82
C SER A 163 10.06 1.55 13.95
N HIS A 164 9.41 2.54 14.58
CA HIS A 164 8.91 3.71 13.85
C HIS A 164 10.04 4.43 13.09
N ARG A 165 11.21 4.58 13.71
CA ARG A 165 12.38 5.23 13.10
C ARG A 165 12.87 4.49 11.84
N GLN A 166 12.96 3.16 11.88
CA GLN A 166 13.34 2.37 10.71
C GLN A 166 12.31 2.52 9.57
N MET A 167 11.02 2.50 9.89
CA MET A 167 9.97 2.74 8.90
C MET A 167 10.10 4.12 8.29
N LEU A 168 10.31 5.15 9.12
CA LEU A 168 10.43 6.53 8.67
C LEU A 168 11.60 6.70 7.70
N THR A 169 12.75 6.08 7.97
CA THR A 169 13.91 6.11 7.05
C THR A 169 13.52 5.59 5.67
N VAL A 170 12.79 4.47 5.58
CA VAL A 170 12.39 3.90 4.28
C VAL A 170 11.37 4.79 3.56
N PHE A 171 10.45 5.42 4.29
CA PHE A 171 9.51 6.40 3.72
C PHE A 171 10.21 7.66 3.20
N GLN A 172 11.29 8.10 3.86
CA GLN A 172 12.13 9.22 3.39
C GLN A 172 12.85 8.86 2.08
N VAL A 173 13.39 7.64 1.98
CA VAL A 173 13.97 7.15 0.72
C VAL A 173 12.93 7.13 -0.41
N LEU A 174 11.67 6.76 -0.12
CA LEU A 174 10.59 6.83 -1.11
C LEU A 174 10.34 8.28 -1.57
N ARG A 175 10.31 9.25 -0.65
CA ARG A 175 10.17 10.68 -1.00
C ARG A 175 11.28 11.11 -1.96
N ASP A 176 12.52 10.79 -1.66
CA ASP A 176 13.68 11.19 -2.50
C ASP A 176 13.57 10.58 -3.90
N ASN A 177 13.14 9.33 -4.01
CA ASN A 177 12.87 8.67 -5.30
C ASN A 177 11.70 9.31 -6.05
N MET A 178 10.67 9.76 -5.35
CA MET A 178 9.53 10.46 -5.96
C MET A 178 9.96 11.81 -6.55
N GLU A 179 10.82 12.56 -5.85
CA GLU A 179 11.35 13.85 -6.31
C GLU A 179 12.22 13.70 -7.57
N GLN A 180 13.03 12.66 -7.64
CA GLN A 180 13.83 12.34 -8.85
C GLN A 180 12.95 11.99 -10.05
N SER A 181 11.77 11.43 -9.83
CA SER A 181 10.81 11.07 -10.89
C SER A 181 10.00 12.27 -11.41
N ARG A 182 10.14 13.45 -10.80
CA ARG A 182 9.49 14.71 -11.23
C ARG A 182 10.34 15.51 -12.21
N LYS A 183 11.63 15.20 -12.29
CA LYS A 183 12.58 15.81 -13.22
C LYS A 183 12.59 15.07 -14.55
#